data_f9e83ab9ef9bbf87bcd0e9e45e418c7e
#
_entry.id   f9e83ab9ef9bbf87bcd0e9e45e418c7e
#
_cell.length_a   1.000
_cell.length_b   1.000
_cell.length_c   1.000
_cell.angle_alpha   90.00
_cell.angle_beta   90.00
_cell.angle_gamma   90.00
#
_symmetry.space_group_name_H-M   'P 1'
#
loop_
_entity.id
_entity.type
_entity.pdbx_description
1 polymer ?
#
loop_
_entity_poly.entity_id
_entity_poly.type
_entity_poly.pdbx_seq_one_letter_code
_entity_poly.pdbx_strand_id
1 'polypeptide(L)'
;MYRKFVNQFIEVIDARTQAVGQACCAALMDHGTDYPHHSLRLELQRSGARSRLIAILLACVAMLQPNALFADMIPVRHTEGLIHGFLVVRTLEGKAIADGQMTQDARGDRVTTHLIFRFKDGSIYEDTTIFSQRGTFRLLSDRLILRGPSFKQPMDTSINTSTGQIKVRYTEAKGKEKVIAQRMELPPDVANGLLLTLMKDIKPSVPRTTVSMVATTPKPRVVKLAIIPRGEEPFTIGRFHHKAMHFAVKVEIGGLTGFLARLMGKQPADTHVWVLGGEAPAFVKAEGPLYVGGPIWRIQLASAGIF
;
A
#
# COMPACT_ATOMS: atom_id res chain seq x y z
N MET A 1 -25.78 -6.32 0.00
CA MET A 1 -25.70 -5.78 -1.38
C MET A 1 -24.28 -5.75 -1.95
N TYR A 2 -23.25 -5.37 -1.19
CA TYR A 2 -21.85 -5.27 -1.61
C TYR A 2 -21.20 -6.58 -2.07
N ARG A 3 -21.52 -7.72 -1.45
CA ARG A 3 -20.95 -9.07 -1.75
C ARG A 3 -21.39 -9.63 -3.11
N LYS A 4 -22.62 -9.34 -3.55
CA LYS A 4 -23.11 -9.74 -4.89
C LYS A 4 -22.40 -8.98 -6.01
N PHE A 5 -22.08 -7.70 -5.75
CA PHE A 5 -21.46 -6.82 -6.75
C PHE A 5 -20.00 -7.18 -7.02
N VAL A 6 -19.23 -7.54 -5.95
CA VAL A 6 -17.81 -7.92 -6.09
C VAL A 6 -17.66 -9.28 -6.79
N ASN A 7 -18.52 -10.26 -6.52
CA ASN A 7 -18.47 -11.55 -7.20
C ASN A 7 -18.90 -11.43 -8.67
N GLN A 8 -19.91 -10.63 -8.97
CA GLN A 8 -20.35 -10.37 -10.34
C GLN A 8 -19.28 -9.61 -11.15
N PHE A 9 -18.45 -8.81 -10.50
CA PHE A 9 -17.35 -8.07 -11.12
C PHE A 9 -16.16 -8.97 -11.45
N ILE A 10 -15.88 -9.99 -10.62
CA ILE A 10 -14.83 -10.99 -10.86
C ILE A 10 -15.23 -11.91 -12.02
N GLU A 11 -16.49 -12.35 -12.09
CA GLU A 11 -17.00 -13.18 -13.19
C GLU A 11 -16.97 -12.45 -14.54
N VAL A 12 -17.25 -11.15 -14.57
CA VAL A 12 -17.20 -10.35 -15.82
C VAL A 12 -15.77 -10.17 -16.33
N ILE A 13 -14.77 -10.11 -15.43
CA ILE A 13 -13.36 -10.01 -15.82
C ILE A 13 -12.85 -11.32 -16.39
N ASP A 14 -13.20 -12.47 -15.79
CA ASP A 14 -12.81 -13.80 -16.28
C ASP A 14 -13.44 -14.10 -17.65
N ALA A 15 -14.71 -13.76 -17.84
CA ALA A 15 -15.41 -13.97 -19.14
C ALA A 15 -14.80 -13.10 -20.27
N ARG A 16 -14.35 -11.87 -19.98
CA ARG A 16 -13.72 -11.00 -20.99
C ARG A 16 -12.29 -11.39 -21.33
N THR A 17 -11.54 -11.92 -20.39
CA THR A 17 -10.17 -12.41 -20.65
C THR A 17 -10.20 -13.66 -21.55
N GLN A 18 -11.18 -14.53 -21.39
CA GLN A 18 -11.41 -15.67 -22.29
C GLN A 18 -11.87 -15.25 -23.68
N ALA A 19 -12.74 -14.23 -23.80
CA ALA A 19 -13.22 -13.73 -25.08
C ALA A 19 -12.13 -13.08 -25.94
N VAL A 20 -11.18 -12.38 -25.34
CA VAL A 20 -10.04 -11.80 -26.06
C VAL A 20 -9.05 -12.87 -26.53
N GLY A 21 -8.84 -13.92 -25.75
CA GLY A 21 -8.03 -15.07 -26.14
C GLY A 21 -8.63 -15.85 -27.33
N GLN A 22 -9.94 -16.02 -27.36
CA GLN A 22 -10.64 -16.71 -28.45
C GLN A 22 -10.70 -15.89 -29.75
N ALA A 23 -10.83 -14.56 -29.66
CA ALA A 23 -10.82 -13.67 -30.83
C ALA A 23 -9.45 -13.65 -31.54
N CYS A 24 -8.34 -13.76 -30.80
CA CYS A 24 -7.02 -13.88 -31.39
C CYS A 24 -6.78 -15.23 -32.12
N CYS A 25 -7.34 -16.32 -31.61
CA CYS A 25 -7.24 -17.63 -32.26
C CYS A 25 -8.10 -17.72 -33.51
N ALA A 26 -9.28 -17.09 -33.55
CA ALA A 26 -10.17 -17.12 -34.70
C ALA A 26 -9.62 -16.35 -35.91
N ALA A 27 -8.88 -15.26 -35.67
CA ALA A 27 -8.26 -14.46 -36.73
C ALA A 27 -7.06 -15.14 -37.43
N LEU A 28 -6.58 -16.27 -36.91
CA LEU A 28 -5.45 -17.02 -37.45
C LEU A 28 -5.86 -18.23 -38.31
N MET A 29 -7.16 -18.58 -38.36
CA MET A 29 -7.63 -19.78 -39.05
C MET A 29 -8.42 -19.56 -40.34
N ASP A 30 -8.63 -18.31 -40.80
CA ASP A 30 -9.43 -18.04 -41.98
C ASP A 30 -8.58 -17.52 -43.17
N HIS A 31 -7.71 -18.37 -43.70
CA HIS A 31 -7.18 -18.25 -45.06
C HIS A 31 -6.75 -19.59 -45.60
N GLY A 32 -7.72 -20.30 -46.17
CA GLY A 32 -7.53 -21.47 -46.98
C GLY A 32 -7.94 -21.19 -48.44
N THR A 33 -6.99 -21.45 -49.31
CA THR A 33 -7.11 -21.85 -50.73
C THR A 33 -7.69 -20.88 -51.77
N ASP A 34 -6.87 -20.41 -52.68
CA ASP A 34 -6.91 -20.75 -54.10
C ASP A 34 -5.71 -20.16 -54.86
N TYR A 35 -5.00 -20.98 -55.63
CA TYR A 35 -3.99 -20.58 -56.62
C TYR A 35 -4.58 -20.58 -58.03
N PRO A 36 -4.18 -19.63 -58.93
CA PRO A 36 -3.29 -20.09 -59.99
C PRO A 36 -2.15 -19.07 -60.35
N HIS A 37 -1.11 -19.67 -60.85
CA HIS A 37 0.09 -19.16 -61.52
C HIS A 37 0.05 -17.74 -62.12
N HIS A 38 0.95 -16.84 -61.62
CA HIS A 38 1.74 -15.92 -62.45
C HIS A 38 2.84 -15.22 -61.65
N SER A 39 4.08 -15.39 -62.15
CA SER A 39 5.24 -14.51 -62.11
C SER A 39 6.02 -14.26 -60.78
N LEU A 40 7.27 -14.69 -60.85
CA LEU A 40 8.42 -14.58 -59.92
C LEU A 40 8.83 -13.12 -59.47
N ARG A 41 8.08 -12.09 -59.84
CA ARG A 41 8.41 -10.69 -59.48
C ARG A 41 7.73 -10.18 -58.18
N LEU A 42 6.82 -10.94 -57.60
CA LEU A 42 6.06 -10.51 -56.43
C LEU A 42 6.62 -11.06 -55.09
N GLU A 43 7.57 -12.00 -55.13
CA GLU A 43 8.12 -12.58 -53.86
C GLU A 43 9.08 -11.66 -53.12
N LEU A 44 9.83 -10.79 -53.79
CA LEU A 44 10.76 -9.85 -53.14
C LEU A 44 10.04 -8.73 -52.40
N GLN A 45 8.83 -8.34 -52.81
CA GLN A 45 8.04 -7.30 -52.12
C GLN A 45 7.28 -7.87 -50.91
N ARG A 46 6.91 -9.16 -50.91
CA ARG A 46 6.27 -9.82 -49.75
C ARG A 46 7.25 -10.10 -48.60
N SER A 47 8.53 -10.34 -48.89
CA SER A 47 9.58 -10.51 -47.89
C SER A 47 9.79 -9.25 -47.07
N GLY A 48 9.82 -8.07 -47.69
CA GLY A 48 9.98 -6.80 -46.99
C GLY A 48 8.78 -6.40 -46.10
N ALA A 49 7.56 -6.77 -46.49
CA ALA A 49 6.36 -6.49 -45.70
C ALA A 49 6.28 -7.39 -44.45
N ARG A 50 6.64 -8.67 -44.56
CA ARG A 50 6.70 -9.63 -43.45
C ARG A 50 7.80 -9.23 -42.43
N SER A 51 8.99 -8.83 -42.91
CA SER A 51 10.06 -8.35 -42.04
C SER A 51 9.68 -7.06 -41.29
N ARG A 52 8.95 -6.13 -41.93
CA ARG A 52 8.46 -4.92 -41.29
C ARG A 52 7.37 -5.21 -40.25
N LEU A 53 6.46 -6.14 -40.54
CA LEU A 53 5.44 -6.58 -39.58
C LEU A 53 6.05 -7.28 -38.36
N ILE A 54 7.04 -8.14 -38.56
CA ILE A 54 7.77 -8.80 -37.46
C ILE A 54 8.54 -7.77 -36.63
N ALA A 55 9.19 -6.79 -37.26
CA ALA A 55 9.90 -5.71 -36.58
C ALA A 55 8.94 -4.82 -35.74
N ILE A 56 7.76 -4.50 -36.28
CA ILE A 56 6.72 -3.74 -35.57
C ILE A 56 6.17 -4.58 -34.40
N LEU A 57 5.92 -5.88 -34.60
CA LEU A 57 5.45 -6.76 -33.52
C LEU A 57 6.48 -6.90 -32.40
N LEU A 58 7.77 -7.05 -32.72
CA LEU A 58 8.86 -7.07 -31.77
C LEU A 58 9.01 -5.72 -31.04
N ALA A 59 8.86 -4.60 -31.73
CA ALA A 59 8.85 -3.27 -31.12
C ALA A 59 7.67 -3.08 -30.16
N CYS A 60 6.46 -3.54 -30.52
CA CYS A 60 5.29 -3.53 -29.65
C CYS A 60 5.47 -4.42 -28.41
N VAL A 61 6.08 -5.59 -28.54
CA VAL A 61 6.40 -6.49 -27.42
C VAL A 61 7.47 -5.88 -26.52
N ALA A 62 8.46 -5.18 -27.07
CA ALA A 62 9.46 -4.45 -26.29
C ALA A 62 8.88 -3.26 -25.51
N MET A 63 7.82 -2.62 -26.04
CA MET A 63 7.09 -1.55 -25.30
C MET A 63 6.12 -2.09 -24.23
N LEU A 64 5.78 -3.36 -24.28
CA LEU A 64 4.93 -4.05 -23.29
C LEU A 64 5.73 -4.65 -22.13
N GLN A 65 7.03 -4.35 -22.03
CA GLN A 65 7.82 -4.71 -20.84
C GLN A 65 7.12 -4.07 -19.63
N PRO A 66 6.56 -4.84 -18.69
CA PRO A 66 6.10 -4.23 -17.45
C PRO A 66 7.32 -3.59 -16.83
N ASN A 67 7.32 -2.26 -16.71
CA ASN A 67 8.24 -1.61 -15.79
C ASN A 67 8.00 -2.28 -14.44
N ALA A 68 8.82 -3.26 -14.09
CA ALA A 68 8.88 -3.79 -12.76
C ALA A 68 9.22 -2.58 -11.88
N LEU A 69 8.20 -1.97 -11.28
CA LEU A 69 8.35 -0.96 -10.25
C LEU A 69 9.07 -1.66 -9.11
N PHE A 70 10.41 -1.65 -9.18
CA PHE A 70 11.24 -2.09 -8.08
C PHE A 70 10.84 -1.21 -6.89
N ALA A 71 10.45 -1.86 -5.84
CA ALA A 71 10.14 -1.19 -4.61
C ALA A 71 11.43 -0.69 -3.97
N ASP A 72 11.40 0.52 -3.45
CA ASP A 72 12.58 1.18 -2.93
C ASP A 72 12.90 0.66 -1.53
N MET A 73 14.11 0.09 -1.37
CA MET A 73 14.65 -0.19 -0.03
C MET A 73 15.12 1.12 0.59
N ILE A 74 14.48 1.54 1.67
CA ILE A 74 14.81 2.80 2.34
C ILE A 74 16.04 2.60 3.25
N PRO A 75 17.16 3.30 2.98
CA PRO A 75 18.34 3.21 3.82
C PRO A 75 18.09 3.86 5.18
N VAL A 76 18.64 3.27 6.22
CA VAL A 76 18.64 3.83 7.58
C VAL A 76 19.60 5.02 7.62
N ARG A 77 19.07 6.22 7.79
CA ARG A 77 19.84 7.46 7.99
C ARG A 77 19.76 7.94 9.43
N HIS A 78 18.67 7.62 10.09
CA HIS A 78 18.45 7.90 11.49
C HIS A 78 18.11 6.59 12.19
N THR A 79 18.98 6.18 13.11
CA THR A 79 18.77 4.95 13.89
C THR A 79 17.67 5.18 14.93
N GLU A 80 16.73 4.26 14.96
CA GLU A 80 15.68 4.26 15.96
C GLU A 80 16.21 3.81 17.31
N GLY A 81 15.77 4.47 18.37
CA GLY A 81 16.16 4.20 19.75
C GLY A 81 14.99 3.87 20.67
N LEU A 82 15.16 4.16 21.95
CA LEU A 82 14.09 4.06 22.92
C LEU A 82 13.16 5.27 22.79
N ILE A 83 11.86 5.01 22.58
CA ILE A 83 10.83 6.05 22.48
C ILE A 83 9.66 5.69 23.40
N HIS A 84 9.13 6.69 24.06
CA HIS A 84 7.85 6.65 24.75
C HIS A 84 7.09 7.93 24.40
N GLY A 85 6.03 7.81 23.63
CA GLY A 85 5.24 8.93 23.14
C GLY A 85 3.76 8.80 23.46
N PHE A 86 3.12 9.92 23.69
CA PHE A 86 1.67 10.01 23.85
C PHE A 86 1.06 10.65 22.62
N LEU A 87 -0.05 10.08 22.18
CA LEU A 87 -0.75 10.45 20.96
C LEU A 87 -2.22 10.71 21.28
N VAL A 88 -2.89 11.44 20.41
CA VAL A 88 -4.34 11.60 20.46
C VAL A 88 -4.91 11.39 19.06
N VAL A 89 -6.01 10.66 18.97
CA VAL A 89 -6.79 10.55 17.74
C VAL A 89 -7.96 11.51 17.81
N ARG A 90 -8.11 12.31 16.76
CA ARG A 90 -9.20 13.29 16.62
C ARG A 90 -9.97 13.09 15.32
N THR A 91 -11.21 13.54 15.30
CA THR A 91 -11.91 13.79 14.05
C THR A 91 -11.28 14.99 13.34
N LEU A 92 -11.60 15.22 12.07
CA LEU A 92 -11.09 16.41 11.34
C LEU A 92 -11.60 17.71 11.93
N GLU A 93 -12.78 17.70 12.58
CA GLU A 93 -13.37 18.83 13.31
C GLU A 93 -12.67 19.08 14.66
N GLY A 94 -11.68 18.26 15.05
CA GLY A 94 -10.87 18.45 16.24
C GLY A 94 -11.34 17.71 17.50
N LYS A 95 -12.46 16.97 17.46
CA LYS A 95 -12.97 16.21 18.61
C LYS A 95 -12.02 15.04 18.94
N ALA A 96 -11.48 14.97 20.16
CA ALA A 96 -10.68 13.83 20.62
C ALA A 96 -11.58 12.61 20.81
N ILE A 97 -11.23 11.51 20.16
CA ILE A 97 -11.98 10.24 20.15
C ILE A 97 -11.20 9.07 20.73
N ALA A 98 -9.86 9.14 20.78
CA ALA A 98 -9.03 8.13 21.42
C ALA A 98 -7.75 8.74 21.98
N ASP A 99 -7.24 8.15 23.04
CA ASP A 99 -5.92 8.38 23.59
C ASP A 99 -4.97 7.29 23.09
N GLY A 100 -3.73 7.68 22.77
CA GLY A 100 -2.71 6.81 22.20
C GLY A 100 -1.43 6.80 23.00
N GLN A 101 -0.77 5.67 22.97
CA GLN A 101 0.55 5.47 23.51
C GLN A 101 1.40 4.69 22.52
N MET A 102 2.62 5.15 22.29
CA MET A 102 3.62 4.45 21.49
C MET A 102 4.85 4.21 22.36
N THR A 103 5.31 2.97 22.38
CA THR A 103 6.60 2.59 22.96
C THR A 103 7.45 1.95 21.87
N GLN A 104 8.75 2.22 21.91
CA GLN A 104 9.73 1.63 21.02
C GLN A 104 10.97 1.24 21.82
N ASP A 105 11.45 0.03 21.60
CA ASP A 105 12.67 -0.53 22.21
C ASP A 105 13.60 -1.03 21.10
N ALA A 106 14.84 -0.56 21.11
CA ALA A 106 15.87 -0.97 20.15
C ALA A 106 16.94 -1.80 20.86
N ARG A 107 17.18 -3.02 20.36
CA ARG A 107 18.24 -3.92 20.81
C ARG A 107 19.16 -4.28 19.66
N GLY A 108 20.24 -3.53 19.55
CA GLY A 108 21.09 -3.56 18.36
C GLY A 108 20.31 -3.12 17.11
N ASP A 109 20.35 -3.96 16.08
CA ASP A 109 19.63 -3.68 14.82
C ASP A 109 18.14 -4.01 14.87
N ARG A 110 17.66 -4.67 15.92
CA ARG A 110 16.25 -5.08 16.05
C ARG A 110 15.48 -4.07 16.88
N VAL A 111 14.41 -3.56 16.30
CA VAL A 111 13.52 -2.60 16.95
C VAL A 111 12.13 -3.21 17.08
N THR A 112 11.51 -3.00 18.24
CA THR A 112 10.11 -3.36 18.50
C THR A 112 9.34 -2.10 18.82
N THR A 113 8.30 -1.83 18.06
CA THR A 113 7.36 -0.72 18.29
C THR A 113 6.01 -1.29 18.70
N HIS A 114 5.42 -0.72 19.74
CA HIS A 114 4.06 -1.01 20.17
C HIS A 114 3.26 0.29 20.22
N LEU A 115 2.20 0.35 19.40
CA LEU A 115 1.27 1.46 19.30
C LEU A 115 -0.11 1.01 19.74
N ILE A 116 -0.72 1.71 20.68
CA ILE A 116 -2.09 1.44 21.11
C ILE A 116 -2.93 2.72 21.14
N PHE A 117 -4.14 2.66 20.55
CA PHE A 117 -5.18 3.67 20.73
C PHE A 117 -6.35 3.07 21.49
N ARG A 118 -6.78 3.76 22.56
CA ARG A 118 -7.97 3.44 23.33
C ARG A 118 -9.04 4.48 23.04
N PHE A 119 -10.08 4.04 22.33
CA PHE A 119 -11.19 4.90 21.95
C PHE A 119 -12.17 5.09 23.10
N LYS A 120 -12.87 6.23 23.11
CA LYS A 120 -13.87 6.56 24.13
C LYS A 120 -15.09 5.64 24.13
N ASP A 121 -15.34 4.94 23.01
CA ASP A 121 -16.41 3.94 22.87
C ASP A 121 -15.96 2.52 23.29
N GLY A 122 -14.78 2.38 23.87
CA GLY A 122 -14.18 1.10 24.29
C GLY A 122 -13.47 0.34 23.17
N SER A 123 -13.41 0.89 21.95
CA SER A 123 -12.63 0.28 20.87
C SER A 123 -11.13 0.36 21.12
N ILE A 124 -10.40 -0.61 20.59
CA ILE A 124 -8.94 -0.70 20.70
C ILE A 124 -8.33 -0.93 19.31
N TYR A 125 -7.39 -0.09 18.95
CA TYR A 125 -6.41 -0.31 17.89
C TYR A 125 -5.08 -0.62 18.55
N GLU A 126 -4.47 -1.74 18.23
CA GLU A 126 -3.17 -2.15 18.78
C GLU A 126 -2.30 -2.69 17.66
N ASP A 127 -1.12 -2.14 17.51
CA ASP A 127 -0.15 -2.50 16.47
C ASP A 127 1.20 -2.78 17.10
N THR A 128 1.74 -3.97 16.85
CA THR A 128 3.07 -4.39 17.30
C THR A 128 3.92 -4.74 16.09
N THR A 129 4.91 -3.90 15.81
CA THR A 129 5.81 -4.03 14.67
C THR A 129 7.22 -4.37 15.14
N ILE A 130 7.83 -5.38 14.54
CA ILE A 130 9.23 -5.74 14.76
C ILE A 130 9.97 -5.60 13.43
N PHE A 131 11.07 -4.86 13.43
CA PHE A 131 11.85 -4.61 12.24
C PHE A 131 13.35 -4.60 12.50
N SER A 132 14.13 -4.71 11.43
CA SER A 132 15.57 -4.51 11.42
C SER A 132 15.90 -3.15 10.83
N GLN A 133 16.89 -2.48 11.42
CA GLN A 133 17.49 -1.23 10.95
C GLN A 133 18.95 -1.41 10.48
N ARG A 134 19.32 -2.61 10.00
CA ARG A 134 20.68 -2.87 9.50
C ARG A 134 20.81 -2.40 8.05
N GLY A 135 21.39 -1.22 7.85
CA GLY A 135 21.64 -0.61 6.54
C GLY A 135 20.36 -0.13 5.85
N THR A 136 19.32 -0.95 5.78
CA THR A 136 17.98 -0.62 5.29
C THR A 136 16.94 -1.12 6.27
N PHE A 137 15.79 -0.42 6.31
CA PHE A 137 14.66 -0.87 7.11
C PHE A 137 14.02 -2.13 6.51
N ARG A 138 13.79 -3.14 7.33
CA ARG A 138 13.12 -4.39 6.92
C ARG A 138 12.14 -4.85 7.99
N LEU A 139 10.90 -5.02 7.61
CA LEU A 139 9.90 -5.65 8.46
C LEU A 139 10.30 -7.10 8.76
N LEU A 140 10.22 -7.51 10.01
CA LEU A 140 10.39 -8.89 10.46
C LEU A 140 9.03 -9.51 10.79
N SER A 141 8.21 -8.80 11.55
CA SER A 141 6.83 -9.20 11.82
C SER A 141 5.97 -8.00 12.18
N ASP A 142 4.68 -8.14 11.95
CA ASP A 142 3.66 -7.14 12.26
C ASP A 142 2.41 -7.82 12.81
N ARG A 143 1.79 -7.25 13.83
CA ARG A 143 0.52 -7.71 14.36
C ARG A 143 -0.39 -6.54 14.65
N LEU A 144 -1.49 -6.46 13.91
CA LEU A 144 -2.53 -5.45 14.05
C LEU A 144 -3.80 -6.06 14.63
N ILE A 145 -4.31 -5.49 15.71
CA ILE A 145 -5.55 -5.87 16.37
C ILE A 145 -6.53 -4.68 16.33
N LEU A 146 -7.71 -4.92 15.78
CA LEU A 146 -8.83 -3.99 15.74
C LEU A 146 -10.01 -4.59 16.49
N ARG A 147 -10.49 -3.95 17.57
CA ARG A 147 -11.63 -4.41 18.37
C ARG A 147 -12.56 -3.27 18.70
N GLY A 148 -13.85 -3.58 18.80
CA GLY A 148 -14.89 -2.66 19.27
C GLY A 148 -15.63 -1.93 18.17
N PRO A 149 -16.63 -1.11 18.56
CA PRO A 149 -17.64 -0.53 17.64
C PRO A 149 -17.09 0.49 16.65
N SER A 150 -15.95 1.16 16.92
CA SER A 150 -15.30 2.04 15.93
C SER A 150 -14.82 1.31 14.68
N PHE A 151 -14.67 -0.02 14.74
CA PHE A 151 -14.19 -0.83 13.63
C PHE A 151 -15.32 -1.67 13.05
N LYS A 152 -15.70 -1.40 11.79
CA LYS A 152 -16.77 -2.14 11.09
C LYS A 152 -16.55 -3.65 11.04
N GLN A 153 -15.30 -4.07 11.06
CA GLN A 153 -14.89 -5.46 11.09
C GLN A 153 -13.73 -5.65 12.07
N PRO A 154 -14.03 -6.13 13.28
CA PRO A 154 -12.98 -6.53 14.23
C PRO A 154 -12.03 -7.55 13.59
N MET A 155 -10.73 -7.37 13.79
CA MET A 155 -9.71 -8.13 13.09
C MET A 155 -8.45 -8.27 13.94
N ASP A 156 -7.80 -9.44 13.87
CA ASP A 156 -6.45 -9.70 14.38
C ASP A 156 -5.63 -10.26 13.21
N THR A 157 -4.67 -9.47 12.75
CA THR A 157 -3.82 -9.82 11.60
C THR A 157 -2.39 -9.96 12.07
N SER A 158 -1.71 -11.02 11.64
CA SER A 158 -0.27 -11.18 11.85
C SER A 158 0.45 -11.48 10.54
N ILE A 159 1.62 -10.87 10.37
CA ILE A 159 2.51 -11.01 9.23
C ILE A 159 3.86 -11.45 9.75
N ASN A 160 4.43 -12.49 9.15
CA ASN A 160 5.80 -12.91 9.38
C ASN A 160 6.54 -12.94 8.05
N THR A 161 7.50 -12.03 7.87
CA THR A 161 8.17 -11.85 6.57
C THR A 161 9.17 -12.95 6.27
N SER A 162 9.76 -13.60 7.28
CA SER A 162 10.74 -14.69 7.08
C SER A 162 10.09 -15.95 6.53
N THR A 163 8.83 -16.23 6.91
CA THR A 163 8.09 -17.39 6.44
C THR A 163 7.09 -17.08 5.35
N GLY A 164 6.82 -15.77 5.11
CA GLY A 164 5.76 -15.31 4.21
C GLY A 164 4.35 -15.59 4.76
N GLN A 165 4.22 -15.98 6.02
CA GLN A 165 2.94 -16.34 6.60
C GLN A 165 2.13 -15.11 7.00
N ILE A 166 0.89 -15.05 6.53
CA ILE A 166 -0.10 -14.05 6.91
C ILE A 166 -1.29 -14.78 7.51
N LYS A 167 -1.69 -14.38 8.71
CA LYS A 167 -2.87 -14.91 9.40
C LYS A 167 -3.84 -13.77 9.68
N VAL A 168 -5.08 -13.92 9.27
CA VAL A 168 -6.16 -12.95 9.51
C VAL A 168 -7.29 -13.65 10.23
N ARG A 169 -7.58 -13.21 11.44
CA ARG A 169 -8.75 -13.60 12.21
C ARG A 169 -9.75 -12.46 12.18
N TYR A 170 -10.98 -12.71 11.83
CA TYR A 170 -12.03 -11.69 11.77
C TYR A 170 -13.40 -12.27 12.07
N THR A 171 -14.34 -11.38 12.47
CA THR A 171 -15.72 -11.76 12.74
C THR A 171 -16.60 -11.36 11.56
N GLU A 172 -17.38 -12.31 11.02
CA GLU A 172 -18.40 -12.05 10.01
C GLU A 172 -19.64 -11.36 10.61
N ALA A 173 -20.46 -10.77 9.74
CA ALA A 173 -21.69 -10.04 10.12
C ALA A 173 -22.68 -10.85 11.01
N LYS A 174 -22.56 -12.18 11.02
CA LYS A 174 -23.38 -13.09 11.86
C LYS A 174 -22.68 -13.52 13.16
N GLY A 175 -21.60 -12.85 13.57
CA GLY A 175 -20.85 -13.17 14.78
C GLY A 175 -19.93 -14.39 14.67
N LYS A 176 -19.86 -15.05 13.51
CA LYS A 176 -18.99 -16.21 13.30
C LYS A 176 -17.54 -15.76 13.09
N GLU A 177 -16.65 -16.26 13.94
CA GLU A 177 -15.21 -16.06 13.79
C GLU A 177 -14.67 -16.87 12.61
N LYS A 178 -13.81 -16.28 11.81
CA LYS A 178 -13.07 -16.92 10.72
C LYS A 178 -11.59 -16.64 10.85
N VAL A 179 -10.79 -17.67 10.54
CA VAL A 179 -9.34 -17.58 10.47
C VAL A 179 -8.90 -17.96 9.06
N ILE A 180 -8.16 -17.08 8.42
CA ILE A 180 -7.48 -17.34 7.15
C ILE A 180 -5.99 -17.34 7.44
N ALA A 181 -5.31 -18.39 7.06
CA ALA A 181 -3.86 -18.47 7.05
C ALA A 181 -3.41 -18.68 5.61
N GLN A 182 -2.54 -17.81 5.13
CA GLN A 182 -2.03 -17.83 3.77
C GLN A 182 -0.53 -17.62 3.79
N ARG A 183 0.18 -18.30 2.92
CA ARG A 183 1.61 -18.06 2.66
C ARG A 183 1.73 -17.28 1.35
N MET A 184 2.49 -16.20 1.37
CA MET A 184 2.75 -15.35 0.21
C MET A 184 4.25 -15.06 0.12
N GLU A 185 4.75 -14.90 -1.09
CA GLU A 185 6.05 -14.29 -1.30
C GLU A 185 5.92 -12.79 -1.03
N LEU A 186 6.58 -12.33 0.04
CA LEU A 186 6.53 -10.93 0.46
C LEU A 186 7.78 -10.21 -0.06
N PRO A 187 7.61 -9.08 -0.75
CA PRO A 187 8.74 -8.28 -1.19
C PRO A 187 9.50 -7.71 0.03
N PRO A 188 10.82 -7.46 -0.11
CA PRO A 188 11.66 -7.03 1.01
C PRO A 188 11.34 -5.64 1.54
N ASP A 189 10.58 -4.84 0.80
CA ASP A 189 10.13 -3.47 1.09
C ASP A 189 8.75 -3.41 1.76
N VAL A 190 8.23 -4.52 2.29
CA VAL A 190 6.96 -4.51 3.05
C VAL A 190 7.08 -3.60 4.26
N ALA A 191 6.15 -2.66 4.39
CA ALA A 191 6.21 -1.54 5.33
C ALA A 191 5.03 -1.48 6.32
N ASN A 192 4.30 -2.60 6.53
CA ASN A 192 3.26 -2.65 7.56
C ASN A 192 3.82 -2.21 8.93
N GLY A 193 3.12 -1.30 9.62
CA GLY A 193 3.58 -0.72 10.87
C GLY A 193 4.82 0.18 10.80
N LEU A 194 5.58 0.15 9.68
CA LEU A 194 6.83 0.90 9.51
C LEU A 194 6.67 2.28 8.87
N LEU A 195 5.51 2.58 8.28
CA LEU A 195 5.36 3.72 7.39
C LEU A 195 5.83 5.04 8.01
N LEU A 196 5.48 5.30 9.28
CA LEU A 196 5.88 6.52 9.99
C LEU A 196 7.39 6.57 10.26
N THR A 197 8.03 5.43 10.52
CA THR A 197 9.48 5.32 10.67
C THR A 197 10.18 5.62 9.35
N LEU A 198 9.75 4.98 8.26
CA LEU A 198 10.35 5.15 6.94
C LEU A 198 10.35 6.62 6.46
N MET A 199 9.27 7.36 6.75
CA MET A 199 9.16 8.77 6.32
C MET A 199 10.18 9.69 6.96
N LYS A 200 10.73 9.36 8.13
CA LYS A 200 11.81 10.10 8.76
C LYS A 200 13.12 9.99 7.96
N ASP A 201 13.26 8.93 7.16
CA ASP A 201 14.47 8.60 6.41
C ASP A 201 14.36 8.88 4.90
N ILE A 202 13.17 9.22 4.39
CA ILE A 202 12.97 9.62 3.00
C ILE A 202 13.50 11.03 2.78
N LYS A 203 14.45 11.18 1.82
CA LYS A 203 14.94 12.51 1.43
C LYS A 203 13.83 13.31 0.75
N PRO A 204 13.58 14.56 1.16
CA PRO A 204 12.59 15.43 0.50
C PRO A 204 12.87 15.68 -0.99
N SER A 205 14.13 15.55 -1.41
CA SER A 205 14.54 15.71 -2.82
C SER A 205 14.15 14.54 -3.73
N VAL A 206 13.77 13.39 -3.16
CA VAL A 206 13.27 12.24 -3.93
C VAL A 206 11.81 12.49 -4.26
N PRO A 207 11.41 12.65 -5.53
CA PRO A 207 10.07 13.08 -5.90
C PRO A 207 8.99 12.03 -5.56
N ARG A 208 9.40 10.78 -5.42
CA ARG A 208 8.51 9.66 -5.11
C ARG A 208 9.32 8.47 -4.60
N THR A 209 8.83 7.83 -3.56
CA THR A 209 9.32 6.56 -3.04
C THR A 209 8.18 5.56 -3.06
N THR A 210 8.44 4.31 -3.45
CA THR A 210 7.41 3.27 -3.50
C THR A 210 7.76 2.14 -2.54
N VAL A 211 6.82 1.77 -1.68
CA VAL A 211 6.95 0.63 -0.76
C VAL A 211 5.77 -0.32 -0.91
N SER A 212 5.94 -1.55 -0.45
CA SER A 212 4.87 -2.55 -0.43
C SER A 212 4.15 -2.56 0.91
N MET A 213 2.88 -2.93 0.91
CA MET A 213 2.10 -3.17 2.13
C MET A 213 1.18 -4.38 1.93
N VAL A 214 1.06 -5.22 2.94
CA VAL A 214 0.00 -6.23 2.99
C VAL A 214 -1.28 -5.53 3.44
N ALA A 215 -2.28 -5.47 2.57
CA ALA A 215 -3.59 -4.94 2.93
C ALA A 215 -4.27 -5.88 3.94
N THR A 216 -4.55 -5.37 5.14
CA THR A 216 -5.20 -6.08 6.24
C THR A 216 -6.71 -6.19 5.97
N THR A 217 -7.08 -7.18 5.18
CA THR A 217 -8.44 -7.51 4.79
C THR A 217 -8.67 -9.00 4.95
N PRO A 218 -9.92 -9.49 4.93
CA PRO A 218 -10.20 -10.94 4.94
C PRO A 218 -9.50 -11.73 3.85
N LYS A 219 -9.15 -11.09 2.73
CA LYS A 219 -8.31 -11.66 1.67
C LYS A 219 -7.04 -10.82 1.56
N PRO A 220 -5.97 -11.15 2.30
CA PRO A 220 -4.75 -10.37 2.26
C PRO A 220 -4.13 -10.37 0.87
N ARG A 221 -3.57 -9.23 0.49
CA ARG A 221 -2.86 -9.04 -0.79
C ARG A 221 -1.79 -7.97 -0.61
N VAL A 222 -0.72 -8.08 -1.37
CA VAL A 222 0.30 -7.03 -1.44
C VAL A 222 -0.21 -5.90 -2.33
N VAL A 223 -0.11 -4.68 -1.84
CA VAL A 223 -0.38 -3.45 -2.58
C VAL A 223 0.86 -2.57 -2.56
N LYS A 224 1.00 -1.67 -3.52
CA LYS A 224 2.04 -0.64 -3.53
C LYS A 224 1.52 0.65 -2.94
N LEU A 225 2.37 1.32 -2.19
CA LEU A 225 2.14 2.66 -1.67
C LEU A 225 3.15 3.61 -2.30
N ALA A 226 2.67 4.71 -2.87
CA ALA A 226 3.52 5.81 -3.30
C ALA A 226 3.58 6.88 -2.20
N ILE A 227 4.77 7.20 -1.73
CA ILE A 227 5.06 8.26 -0.77
C ILE A 227 5.60 9.44 -1.55
N ILE A 228 4.90 10.55 -1.53
CA ILE A 228 5.16 11.73 -2.35
C ILE A 228 5.37 12.95 -1.45
N PRO A 229 6.55 13.56 -1.40
CA PRO A 229 6.77 14.82 -0.71
C PRO A 229 5.89 15.93 -1.32
N ARG A 230 5.30 16.76 -0.45
CA ARG A 230 4.44 17.87 -0.83
C ARG A 230 5.03 19.23 -0.49
N GLY A 231 6.18 19.24 0.16
CA GLY A 231 6.85 20.44 0.62
C GLY A 231 6.75 20.62 2.14
N GLU A 232 7.34 21.70 2.62
CA GLU A 232 7.33 22.05 4.04
C GLU A 232 6.10 22.88 4.37
N GLU A 233 5.47 22.56 5.49
CA GLU A 233 4.35 23.32 6.06
C GLU A 233 4.69 23.84 7.45
N PRO A 234 4.20 25.04 7.82
CA PRO A 234 4.42 25.59 9.15
C PRO A 234 3.72 24.71 10.20
N PHE A 235 4.40 24.50 11.31
CA PHE A 235 3.92 23.74 12.44
C PHE A 235 4.32 24.42 13.73
N THR A 236 3.45 24.45 14.73
CA THR A 236 3.67 25.11 16.00
C THR A 236 3.59 24.10 17.15
N ILE A 237 4.63 24.08 18.01
CA ILE A 237 4.65 23.35 19.28
C ILE A 237 4.75 24.40 20.39
N GLY A 238 3.70 24.56 21.19
CA GLY A 238 3.64 25.61 22.17
C GLY A 238 3.79 27.00 21.52
N ARG A 239 4.86 27.74 21.85
CA ARG A 239 5.19 29.06 21.26
C ARG A 239 6.24 28.99 20.13
N PHE A 240 6.75 27.82 19.80
CA PHE A 240 7.81 27.65 18.81
C PHE A 240 7.25 27.28 17.45
N HIS A 241 7.70 28.01 16.43
CA HIS A 241 7.35 27.77 15.04
C HIS A 241 8.40 26.88 14.41
N HIS A 242 7.96 25.79 13.81
CA HIS A 242 8.76 24.82 13.07
C HIS A 242 8.20 24.64 11.68
N LYS A 243 8.95 23.97 10.82
CA LYS A 243 8.47 23.47 9.53
C LYS A 243 8.49 21.96 9.57
N ALA A 244 7.41 21.34 9.14
CA ALA A 244 7.30 19.90 8.98
C ALA A 244 7.20 19.56 7.50
N MET A 245 7.93 18.54 7.05
CA MET A 245 7.78 17.98 5.72
C MET A 245 6.45 17.24 5.63
N HIS A 246 5.62 17.63 4.69
CA HIS A 246 4.36 16.97 4.38
C HIS A 246 4.57 15.90 3.33
N PHE A 247 4.09 14.69 3.58
CA PHE A 247 4.05 13.57 2.65
C PHE A 247 2.60 13.17 2.38
N ALA A 248 2.28 12.88 1.10
CA ALA A 248 1.06 12.19 0.72
C ALA A 248 1.37 10.73 0.40
N VAL A 249 0.68 9.81 1.05
CA VAL A 249 0.77 8.36 0.83
C VAL A 249 -0.45 7.90 0.05
N LYS A 250 -0.22 7.33 -1.12
CA LYS A 250 -1.25 6.88 -2.04
C LYS A 250 -1.20 5.39 -2.24
N VAL A 251 -2.33 4.71 -2.16
CA VAL A 251 -2.45 3.31 -2.56
C VAL A 251 -2.44 3.24 -4.09
N GLU A 252 -1.50 2.49 -4.64
CA GLU A 252 -1.41 2.25 -6.08
C GLU A 252 -2.19 1.00 -6.45
N ILE A 253 -3.29 1.21 -7.15
CA ILE A 253 -4.05 0.14 -7.76
C ILE A 253 -3.58 0.05 -9.21
N GLY A 254 -2.78 -0.98 -9.54
CA GLY A 254 -2.20 -1.15 -10.88
C GLY A 254 -3.24 -1.53 -11.95
N GLY A 255 -2.88 -1.26 -13.23
CA GLY A 255 -3.62 -1.72 -14.39
C GLY A 255 -4.97 -1.04 -14.65
N LEU A 256 -5.77 -1.65 -15.53
CA LEU A 256 -7.12 -1.19 -15.91
C LEU A 256 -8.07 -1.06 -14.72
N THR A 257 -7.90 -1.92 -13.70
CA THR A 257 -8.69 -1.86 -12.46
C THR A 257 -8.45 -0.57 -11.68
N GLY A 258 -7.23 -0.05 -11.67
CA GLY A 258 -6.89 1.24 -11.04
C GLY A 258 -7.53 2.44 -11.75
N PHE A 259 -7.54 2.42 -13.08
CA PHE A 259 -8.20 3.46 -13.87
C PHE A 259 -9.72 3.48 -13.61
N LEU A 260 -10.38 2.31 -13.63
CA LEU A 260 -11.81 2.19 -13.34
C LEU A 260 -12.16 2.55 -11.89
N ALA A 261 -11.31 2.20 -10.92
CA ALA A 261 -11.52 2.56 -9.52
C ALA A 261 -11.49 4.08 -9.31
N ARG A 262 -10.57 4.79 -9.98
CA ARG A 262 -10.54 6.27 -9.99
C ARG A 262 -11.81 6.87 -10.59
N LEU A 263 -12.22 6.38 -11.76
CA LEU A 263 -13.40 6.87 -12.47
C LEU A 263 -14.68 6.69 -11.66
N MET A 264 -14.75 5.63 -10.84
CA MET A 264 -15.91 5.32 -9.99
C MET A 264 -15.83 5.89 -8.56
N GLY A 265 -14.84 6.72 -8.25
CA GLY A 265 -14.64 7.28 -6.90
C GLY A 265 -14.36 6.23 -5.82
N LYS A 266 -13.87 5.04 -6.18
CA LYS A 266 -13.60 3.92 -5.27
C LYS A 266 -12.13 3.81 -4.87
N GLN A 267 -11.33 4.83 -5.16
CA GLN A 267 -9.95 4.87 -4.74
C GLN A 267 -9.89 5.08 -3.21
N PRO A 268 -9.04 4.35 -2.47
CA PRO A 268 -8.81 4.63 -1.05
C PRO A 268 -8.36 6.08 -0.86
N ALA A 269 -8.80 6.70 0.24
CA ALA A 269 -8.35 8.04 0.59
C ALA A 269 -6.84 8.06 0.79
N ASP A 270 -6.20 9.16 0.37
CA ASP A 270 -4.79 9.40 0.63
C ASP A 270 -4.56 9.55 2.14
N THR A 271 -3.40 9.09 2.62
CA THR A 271 -2.94 9.38 3.97
C THR A 271 -1.90 10.49 3.91
N HIS A 272 -2.06 11.51 4.72
CA HIS A 272 -1.15 12.64 4.84
C HIS A 272 -0.35 12.52 6.12
N VAL A 273 0.97 12.73 6.06
CA VAL A 273 1.87 12.62 7.22
C VAL A 273 2.81 13.80 7.23
N TRP A 274 3.04 14.35 8.43
CA TRP A 274 3.96 15.45 8.67
C TRP A 274 5.08 15.00 9.61
N VAL A 275 6.31 15.25 9.20
CA VAL A 275 7.53 14.86 9.90
C VAL A 275 8.41 16.08 10.06
N LEU A 276 8.87 16.35 11.29
CA LEU A 276 9.94 17.31 11.53
C LEU A 276 11.23 16.76 10.93
N GLY A 277 11.93 17.62 10.18
CA GLY A 277 13.26 17.30 9.68
C GLY A 277 14.36 17.63 10.69
N GLY A 278 15.62 17.44 10.28
CA GLY A 278 16.81 17.76 11.09
C GLY A 278 17.58 16.51 11.51
N GLU A 279 18.44 16.66 12.50
CA GLU A 279 19.29 15.58 13.01
C GLU A 279 18.50 14.50 13.76
N ALA A 280 17.38 14.88 14.38
CA ALA A 280 16.46 13.97 15.07
C ALA A 280 15.03 14.12 14.51
N PRO A 281 14.75 13.55 13.35
CA PRO A 281 13.43 13.66 12.73
C PRO A 281 12.36 12.98 13.58
N ALA A 282 11.21 13.66 13.68
CA ALA A 282 10.13 13.20 14.54
C ALA A 282 8.77 13.26 13.82
N PHE A 283 7.91 12.30 14.11
CA PHE A 283 6.51 12.32 13.71
C PHE A 283 5.80 13.52 14.37
N VAL A 284 4.97 14.20 13.61
CA VAL A 284 4.16 15.34 14.06
C VAL A 284 2.69 14.99 14.09
N LYS A 285 2.14 14.69 12.94
CA LYS A 285 0.74 14.28 12.76
C LYS A 285 0.56 13.43 11.51
N ALA A 286 -0.53 12.68 11.49
CA ALA A 286 -1.03 12.02 10.28
C ALA A 286 -2.54 12.24 10.16
N GLU A 287 -3.02 12.31 8.92
CA GLU A 287 -4.44 12.36 8.58
C GLU A 287 -4.75 11.27 7.57
N GLY A 288 -5.59 10.32 7.93
CA GLY A 288 -5.91 9.19 7.07
C GLY A 288 -6.76 8.15 7.77
N PRO A 289 -7.17 7.09 7.04
CA PRO A 289 -7.89 5.99 7.62
C PRO A 289 -6.94 5.07 8.39
N LEU A 290 -7.29 4.67 9.62
CA LEU A 290 -6.56 3.68 10.40
C LEU A 290 -6.76 2.24 9.93
N TYR A 291 -7.80 2.00 9.13
CA TYR A 291 -8.12 0.69 8.56
C TYR A 291 -8.80 0.86 7.20
N VAL A 292 -8.79 -0.19 6.40
CA VAL A 292 -9.37 -0.18 5.05
C VAL A 292 -10.85 0.19 5.06
N GLY A 293 -11.19 1.32 4.42
CA GLY A 293 -12.56 1.86 4.38
C GLY A 293 -13.02 2.52 5.68
N GLY A 294 -12.10 2.82 6.60
CA GLY A 294 -12.33 3.62 7.79
C GLY A 294 -12.52 5.11 7.47
N PRO A 295 -12.99 5.89 8.45
CA PRO A 295 -13.04 7.34 8.35
C PRO A 295 -11.62 7.94 8.39
N ILE A 296 -11.49 9.16 7.89
CA ILE A 296 -10.25 9.92 8.01
C ILE A 296 -10.20 10.49 9.42
N TRP A 297 -9.15 10.12 10.15
CA TRP A 297 -8.85 10.63 11.46
C TRP A 297 -7.51 11.34 11.47
N ARG A 298 -7.34 12.25 12.41
CA ARG A 298 -6.07 12.91 12.68
C ARG A 298 -5.42 12.28 13.90
N ILE A 299 -4.20 11.74 13.72
CA ILE A 299 -3.31 11.30 14.79
C ILE A 299 -2.28 12.40 14.99
N GLN A 300 -2.04 12.81 16.21
CA GLN A 300 -1.01 13.81 16.54
C GLN A 300 -0.38 13.52 17.88
N LEU A 301 0.82 14.06 18.12
CA LEU A 301 1.41 14.04 19.44
C LEU A 301 0.47 14.73 20.43
N ALA A 302 0.26 14.11 21.57
CA ALA A 302 -0.42 14.78 22.66
C ALA A 302 0.47 15.92 23.12
N SER A 303 0.01 17.17 22.93
CA SER A 303 0.63 18.30 23.59
C SER A 303 0.46 18.10 25.09
N ALA A 304 1.50 18.35 25.90
CA ALA A 304 1.34 18.54 27.31
C ALA A 304 0.39 19.73 27.49
N GLY A 305 -0.92 19.43 27.49
CA GLY A 305 -1.93 20.42 27.84
C GLY A 305 -1.72 20.77 29.30
N ILE A 306 -1.66 22.05 29.58
CA ILE A 306 -1.88 22.55 30.92
C ILE A 306 -3.29 22.08 31.28
N PHE A 307 -3.38 21.06 32.14
CA PHE A 307 -4.61 20.64 32.78
C PHE A 307 -5.07 21.70 33.75
#